data_403edd17e47bd240b7147ca5f438b003
#
_entry.id   403edd17e47bd240b7147ca5f438b003
#
_cell.length_a   1.000
_cell.length_b   1.000
_cell.length_c   1.000
_cell.angle_alpha   90.00
_cell.angle_beta   90.00
_cell.angle_gamma   90.00
#
_symmetry.space_group_name_H-M   'P 1'
#
loop_
_entity.id
_entity.type
_entity.pdbx_description
1 polymer ?
#
loop_
_entity_poly.entity_id
_entity_poly.type
_entity_poly.pdbx_seq_one_letter_code
_entity_poly.pdbx_strand_id
1 'polypeptide(L)'
;QRMSVVVSKNVWGHLNLRVSADADFIDIDRTSLTGDDFVGGKLEYTFRLRSSGLHAGRNTGRIVFSTPFEKKTLVIRVDNTAENDSRLISIFERRSVITLMRTYMNFRLNRIDAPAWAEASKTALEELLKNDEDPYCCLLMSQILITDNKMNEAKYYLECARDEAAAGRADDEVLYCYYLYVSTLYNRDRTYALETAQTVKDIYENGSSDWRILWILLYFDVEMSKNKSLKLLRIKEQFNRGMRSPVLFLEACLILNEQPLLLRVLNDFEIHVLLYGCKEGILE
;
A
#
# COMPACT_ATOMS: atom_id res chain seq x y z
N GLN A 1 -4.40 4.80 -25.06
CA GLN A 1 -5.27 4.44 -26.20
C GLN A 1 -6.68 4.99 -25.96
N ARG A 2 -7.32 5.57 -27.01
CA ARG A 2 -8.70 6.05 -26.92
C ARG A 2 -9.66 4.97 -27.38
N MET A 3 -10.72 4.76 -26.61
CA MET A 3 -11.75 3.74 -26.85
C MET A 3 -13.13 4.39 -26.79
N SER A 4 -14.12 3.79 -27.45
CA SER A 4 -15.51 4.25 -27.36
C SER A 4 -16.46 3.07 -27.15
N VAL A 5 -17.61 3.36 -26.56
CA VAL A 5 -18.73 2.44 -26.38
C VAL A 5 -20.04 3.15 -26.63
N VAL A 6 -20.97 2.47 -27.28
CA VAL A 6 -22.30 3.05 -27.54
C VAL A 6 -23.20 2.74 -26.37
N VAL A 7 -23.68 3.78 -25.71
CA VAL A 7 -24.70 3.72 -24.66
C VAL A 7 -26.06 4.06 -25.29
N SER A 8 -27.05 3.15 -25.13
CA SER A 8 -28.39 3.35 -25.68
C SER A 8 -29.39 3.58 -24.56
N LYS A 9 -30.31 4.52 -24.73
CA LYS A 9 -31.41 4.75 -23.82
C LYS A 9 -32.71 4.22 -24.43
N ASN A 10 -33.44 3.42 -23.65
CA ASN A 10 -34.67 2.76 -24.09
C ASN A 10 -35.93 3.46 -23.59
N VAL A 11 -35.79 4.54 -22.83
CA VAL A 11 -36.90 5.26 -22.20
C VAL A 11 -36.93 6.73 -22.64
N TRP A 12 -38.13 7.26 -22.80
CA TRP A 12 -38.37 8.68 -23.01
C TRP A 12 -38.40 9.37 -21.65
N GLY A 13 -37.78 10.53 -21.52
CA GLY A 13 -37.82 11.34 -20.30
C GLY A 13 -36.46 11.84 -19.86
N HIS A 14 -36.47 12.48 -18.71
CA HIS A 14 -35.28 13.06 -18.13
C HIS A 14 -34.32 11.95 -17.64
N LEU A 15 -33.09 11.98 -18.12
CA LEU A 15 -32.06 11.03 -17.75
C LEU A 15 -30.91 11.77 -17.07
N ASN A 16 -30.53 11.32 -15.89
CA ASN A 16 -29.30 11.75 -15.22
C ASN A 16 -28.46 10.49 -14.94
N LEU A 17 -27.37 10.35 -15.65
CA LEU A 17 -26.50 9.18 -15.63
C LEU A 17 -25.14 9.57 -15.08
N ARG A 18 -24.73 8.95 -13.97
CA ARG A 18 -23.38 9.09 -13.44
C ARG A 18 -22.46 8.00 -13.98
N VAL A 19 -21.24 8.38 -14.32
CA VAL A 19 -20.21 7.47 -14.82
C VAL A 19 -19.03 7.50 -13.88
N SER A 20 -18.54 6.32 -13.47
CA SER A 20 -17.35 6.16 -12.65
C SER A 20 -16.51 5.02 -13.16
N ALA A 21 -15.20 5.08 -12.92
CA ALA A 21 -14.26 4.00 -13.16
C ALA A 21 -13.63 3.54 -11.85
N ASP A 22 -13.33 2.24 -11.75
CA ASP A 22 -12.75 1.61 -10.54
C ASP A 22 -11.26 1.25 -10.70
N ALA A 23 -10.63 1.63 -11.82
CA ALA A 23 -9.24 1.29 -12.09
C ALA A 23 -8.46 2.50 -12.64
N ASP A 24 -7.24 2.69 -12.13
CA ASP A 24 -6.37 3.84 -12.44
C ASP A 24 -5.94 3.91 -13.91
N PHE A 25 -5.94 2.77 -14.61
CA PHE A 25 -5.64 2.74 -16.05
C PHE A 25 -6.81 3.18 -16.93
N ILE A 26 -8.00 3.42 -16.38
CA ILE A 26 -9.19 3.89 -17.10
C ILE A 26 -9.42 5.37 -16.79
N ASP A 27 -9.22 6.21 -17.79
CA ASP A 27 -9.43 7.64 -17.71
C ASP A 27 -10.74 8.01 -18.40
N ILE A 28 -11.67 8.57 -17.65
CA ILE A 28 -13.00 8.97 -18.14
C ILE A 28 -13.08 10.50 -18.25
N ASP A 29 -13.44 10.99 -19.43
CA ASP A 29 -13.52 12.44 -19.69
C ASP A 29 -14.80 13.07 -19.09
N ARG A 30 -15.89 12.28 -18.94
CA ARG A 30 -17.20 12.78 -18.48
C ARG A 30 -17.78 11.88 -17.41
N THR A 31 -18.05 12.45 -16.24
CA THR A 31 -18.59 11.76 -15.08
C THR A 31 -20.11 11.87 -14.92
N SER A 32 -20.74 12.75 -15.70
CA SER A 32 -22.19 12.96 -15.72
C SER A 32 -22.68 13.14 -17.15
N LEU A 33 -23.81 12.51 -17.45
CA LEU A 33 -24.49 12.54 -18.74
C LEU A 33 -25.96 12.82 -18.52
N THR A 34 -26.57 13.59 -19.44
CA THR A 34 -27.98 13.95 -19.42
C THR A 34 -28.72 13.41 -20.65
N GLY A 35 -30.02 13.54 -20.68
CA GLY A 35 -30.83 13.13 -21.83
C GLY A 35 -30.42 13.83 -23.12
N ASP A 36 -29.91 15.07 -23.06
CA ASP A 36 -29.51 15.89 -24.19
C ASP A 36 -28.22 15.42 -24.87
N ASP A 37 -27.44 14.62 -24.18
CA ASP A 37 -26.21 14.00 -24.71
C ASP A 37 -26.53 12.87 -25.73
N PHE A 38 -27.76 12.39 -25.76
CA PHE A 38 -28.17 11.25 -26.58
C PHE A 38 -28.83 11.73 -27.91
N VAL A 39 -28.17 11.46 -29.02
CA VAL A 39 -28.69 11.73 -30.37
C VAL A 39 -29.41 10.46 -30.86
N GLY A 40 -30.70 10.57 -31.16
CA GLY A 40 -31.50 9.41 -31.58
C GLY A 40 -31.52 8.26 -30.55
N GLY A 41 -31.44 8.60 -29.25
CA GLY A 41 -31.42 7.60 -28.16
C GLY A 41 -30.08 6.88 -27.97
N LYS A 42 -29.03 7.30 -28.68
CA LYS A 42 -27.68 6.72 -28.59
C LYS A 42 -26.65 7.80 -28.27
N LEU A 43 -25.66 7.42 -27.48
CA LEU A 43 -24.49 8.23 -27.15
C LEU A 43 -23.23 7.40 -27.37
N GLU A 44 -22.27 7.90 -28.09
CA GLU A 44 -20.94 7.37 -28.14
C GLU A 44 -20.12 7.92 -26.97
N TYR A 45 -19.91 7.08 -25.95
CA TYR A 45 -19.12 7.43 -24.78
C TYR A 45 -17.67 7.07 -25.02
N THR A 46 -16.75 8.03 -24.88
CA THR A 46 -15.31 7.84 -25.06
C THR A 46 -14.58 7.83 -23.72
N PHE A 47 -13.56 7.00 -23.64
CA PHE A 47 -12.63 6.93 -22.51
C PHE A 47 -11.22 6.61 -23.01
N ARG A 48 -10.22 6.79 -22.15
CA ARG A 48 -8.81 6.51 -22.49
C ARG A 48 -8.26 5.42 -21.58
N LEU A 49 -7.40 4.58 -22.16
CA LEU A 49 -6.59 3.63 -21.41
C LEU A 49 -5.17 4.20 -21.28
N ARG A 50 -4.71 4.35 -20.03
CA ARG A 50 -3.37 4.83 -19.69
C ARG A 50 -2.45 3.62 -19.53
N SER A 51 -1.32 3.61 -20.22
CA SER A 51 -0.32 2.56 -20.07
C SER A 51 0.37 2.58 -18.69
N SER A 52 0.53 3.78 -18.11
CA SER A 52 1.14 3.95 -16.80
C SER A 52 0.38 3.32 -15.63
N GLY A 53 -0.92 3.04 -15.80
CA GLY A 53 -1.73 2.34 -14.79
C GLY A 53 -1.84 0.82 -15.01
N LEU A 54 -1.17 0.26 -16.04
CA LEU A 54 -1.23 -1.16 -16.37
C LEU A 54 -0.04 -1.89 -15.76
N HIS A 55 -0.33 -2.96 -15.02
CA HIS A 55 0.70 -3.93 -14.64
C HIS A 55 0.87 -5.02 -15.71
N ALA A 56 1.98 -5.75 -15.66
CA ALA A 56 2.23 -6.87 -16.57
C ALA A 56 1.17 -7.97 -16.40
N GLY A 57 0.67 -8.52 -17.51
CA GLY A 57 -0.37 -9.53 -17.55
C GLY A 57 -1.77 -8.94 -17.72
N ARG A 58 -2.79 -9.61 -17.17
CA ARG A 58 -4.20 -9.25 -17.33
C ARG A 58 -4.61 -8.18 -16.31
N ASN A 59 -5.01 -7.03 -16.83
CA ASN A 59 -5.60 -5.94 -16.07
C ASN A 59 -7.11 -5.95 -16.28
N THR A 60 -7.88 -5.82 -15.22
CA THR A 60 -9.35 -5.77 -15.29
C THR A 60 -9.83 -4.55 -14.54
N GLY A 61 -10.64 -3.72 -15.20
CA GLY A 61 -11.29 -2.55 -14.63
C GLY A 61 -12.73 -2.46 -15.09
N ARG A 62 -13.50 -1.58 -14.47
CA ARG A 62 -14.92 -1.42 -14.74
C ARG A 62 -15.25 0.05 -14.92
N ILE A 63 -16.11 0.34 -15.90
CA ILE A 63 -16.82 1.61 -15.99
C ILE A 63 -18.27 1.32 -15.58
N VAL A 64 -18.74 2.05 -14.58
CA VAL A 64 -20.11 1.90 -14.05
C VAL A 64 -20.93 3.10 -14.49
N PHE A 65 -21.98 2.82 -15.22
CA PHE A 65 -23.04 3.77 -15.59
C PHE A 65 -24.20 3.59 -14.61
N SER A 66 -24.52 4.61 -13.83
CA SER A 66 -25.53 4.51 -12.77
C SER A 66 -26.58 5.60 -12.87
N THR A 67 -27.83 5.19 -12.81
CA THR A 67 -29.00 6.03 -12.53
C THR A 67 -29.52 5.76 -11.12
N PRO A 68 -30.49 6.52 -10.57
CA PRO A 68 -31.12 6.16 -9.29
C PRO A 68 -31.81 4.78 -9.28
N PHE A 69 -32.13 4.25 -10.47
CA PHE A 69 -32.94 3.04 -10.61
C PHE A 69 -32.15 1.85 -11.17
N GLU A 70 -31.08 2.08 -11.91
CA GLU A 70 -30.36 1.02 -12.62
C GLU A 70 -28.85 1.31 -12.66
N LYS A 71 -28.06 0.23 -12.63
CA LYS A 71 -26.61 0.25 -12.86
C LYS A 71 -26.23 -0.69 -13.99
N LYS A 72 -25.45 -0.20 -14.94
CA LYS A 72 -24.80 -1.01 -15.98
C LYS A 72 -23.29 -0.93 -15.83
N THR A 73 -22.65 -2.06 -15.94
CA THR A 73 -21.18 -2.16 -15.78
C THR A 73 -20.56 -2.64 -17.09
N LEU A 74 -19.62 -1.86 -17.59
CA LEU A 74 -18.74 -2.25 -18.68
C LEU A 74 -17.43 -2.78 -18.09
N VAL A 75 -17.14 -4.06 -18.32
CA VAL A 75 -15.87 -4.66 -17.89
C VAL A 75 -14.84 -4.49 -19.01
N ILE A 76 -13.71 -3.87 -18.68
CA ILE A 76 -12.58 -3.67 -19.56
C ILE A 76 -11.48 -4.64 -19.14
N ARG A 77 -10.97 -5.41 -20.10
CA ARG A 77 -9.83 -6.29 -19.90
C ARG A 77 -8.73 -5.90 -20.85
N VAL A 78 -7.53 -5.67 -20.33
CA VAL A 78 -6.34 -5.32 -21.07
C VAL A 78 -5.25 -6.31 -20.73
N ASP A 79 -4.78 -7.05 -21.71
CA ASP A 79 -3.62 -7.90 -21.56
C ASP A 79 -2.38 -7.08 -21.95
N ASN A 80 -1.60 -6.69 -20.94
CA ASN A 80 -0.32 -6.00 -21.13
C ASN A 80 0.78 -7.05 -21.29
N THR A 81 1.08 -7.39 -22.54
CA THR A 81 2.15 -8.32 -22.90
C THR A 81 3.48 -7.58 -22.93
N ALA A 82 4.04 -7.29 -21.75
CA ALA A 82 5.45 -6.95 -21.68
C ALA A 82 6.29 -8.16 -22.14
N GLU A 83 7.45 -7.90 -22.75
CA GLU A 83 8.36 -8.95 -23.21
C GLU A 83 8.56 -10.04 -22.14
N ASN A 84 8.69 -11.29 -22.55
CA ASN A 84 8.68 -12.45 -21.65
C ASN A 84 9.68 -12.34 -20.48
N ASP A 85 10.82 -11.68 -20.70
CA ASP A 85 11.85 -11.51 -19.67
C ASP A 85 11.40 -10.53 -18.58
N SER A 86 10.80 -9.40 -18.93
CA SER A 86 10.27 -8.44 -17.95
C SER A 86 9.08 -9.01 -17.17
N ARG A 87 8.32 -9.93 -17.76
CA ARG A 87 7.22 -10.61 -17.07
C ARG A 87 7.73 -11.61 -16.03
N LEU A 88 8.77 -12.37 -16.34
CA LEU A 88 9.39 -13.31 -15.42
C LEU A 88 10.05 -12.56 -14.25
N ILE A 89 10.77 -11.48 -14.52
CA ILE A 89 11.36 -10.61 -13.50
C ILE A 89 10.27 -10.07 -12.56
N SER A 90 9.20 -9.50 -13.11
CA SER A 90 8.07 -8.97 -12.31
C SER A 90 7.36 -10.05 -11.47
N ILE A 91 7.25 -11.30 -11.95
CA ILE A 91 6.71 -12.40 -11.15
C ILE A 91 7.65 -12.77 -10.01
N PHE A 92 8.95 -12.78 -10.28
CA PHE A 92 9.98 -13.10 -9.30
C PHE A 92 10.02 -12.03 -8.18
N GLU A 93 10.04 -10.75 -8.54
CA GLU A 93 9.97 -9.62 -7.61
C GLU A 93 8.74 -9.68 -6.70
N ARG A 94 7.56 -9.90 -7.26
CA ARG A 94 6.32 -10.04 -6.48
C ARG A 94 6.38 -11.21 -5.51
N ARG A 95 6.97 -12.34 -5.93
CA ARG A 95 7.13 -13.52 -5.09
C ARG A 95 8.06 -13.23 -3.92
N SER A 96 9.16 -12.53 -4.16
CA SER A 96 10.11 -12.12 -3.13
C SER A 96 9.50 -11.13 -2.14
N VAL A 97 8.74 -10.14 -2.60
CA VAL A 97 7.99 -9.20 -1.74
C VAL A 97 6.96 -9.93 -0.87
N ILE A 98 6.20 -10.88 -1.44
CA ILE A 98 5.24 -11.69 -0.67
C ILE A 98 5.98 -12.55 0.36
N THR A 99 7.14 -13.09 0.01
CA THR A 99 7.97 -13.87 0.95
C THR A 99 8.46 -12.99 2.09
N LEU A 100 8.99 -11.80 1.81
CA LEU A 100 9.43 -10.83 2.82
C LEU A 100 8.29 -10.47 3.77
N MET A 101 7.11 -10.14 3.24
CA MET A 101 5.94 -9.80 4.05
C MET A 101 5.49 -10.97 4.93
N ARG A 102 5.41 -12.19 4.37
CA ARG A 102 5.01 -13.39 5.11
C ARG A 102 6.01 -13.74 6.21
N THR A 103 7.30 -13.65 5.91
CA THR A 103 8.39 -13.91 6.86
C THR A 103 8.36 -12.91 8.00
N TYR A 104 8.16 -11.61 7.69
CA TYR A 104 7.96 -10.57 8.70
C TYR A 104 6.76 -10.85 9.60
N MET A 105 5.62 -11.22 9.03
CA MET A 105 4.42 -11.54 9.81
C MET A 105 4.62 -12.76 10.71
N ASN A 106 5.29 -13.81 10.22
CA ASN A 106 5.63 -14.98 11.03
C ASN A 106 6.56 -14.62 12.20
N PHE A 107 7.54 -13.75 11.97
CA PHE A 107 8.40 -13.21 13.03
C PHE A 107 7.58 -12.44 14.07
N ARG A 108 6.70 -11.54 13.64
CA ARG A 108 5.85 -10.76 14.56
C ARG A 108 4.89 -11.62 15.39
N LEU A 109 4.50 -12.78 14.87
CA LEU A 109 3.66 -13.76 15.55
C LEU A 109 4.47 -14.77 16.39
N ASN A 110 5.78 -14.57 16.57
CA ASN A 110 6.69 -15.48 17.26
C ASN A 110 6.67 -16.93 16.70
N ARG A 111 6.31 -17.11 15.42
CA ARG A 111 6.35 -18.40 14.72
C ARG A 111 7.77 -18.77 14.26
N ILE A 112 8.60 -17.76 14.05
CA ILE A 112 10.03 -17.85 13.77
C ILE A 112 10.76 -16.85 14.65
N ASP A 113 12.01 -17.14 14.97
CA ASP A 113 12.87 -16.24 15.73
C ASP A 113 13.54 -15.16 14.86
N ALA A 114 14.23 -14.21 15.49
CA ALA A 114 14.86 -13.11 14.79
C ALA A 114 16.00 -13.56 13.84
N PRO A 115 16.86 -14.52 14.17
CA PRO A 115 17.85 -15.07 13.26
C PRO A 115 17.23 -15.72 12.02
N ALA A 116 16.19 -16.55 12.18
CA ALA A 116 15.50 -17.18 11.05
C ALA A 116 14.78 -16.16 10.15
N TRP A 117 14.16 -15.12 10.77
CA TRP A 117 13.59 -14.01 10.01
C TRP A 117 14.67 -13.27 9.20
N ALA A 118 15.79 -12.95 9.82
CA ALA A 118 16.90 -12.22 9.16
C ALA A 118 17.47 -13.01 7.99
N GLU A 119 17.72 -14.30 8.15
CA GLU A 119 18.30 -15.15 7.12
C GLU A 119 17.35 -15.33 5.92
N ALA A 120 16.07 -15.64 6.18
CA ALA A 120 15.09 -15.79 5.12
C ALA A 120 14.85 -14.46 4.37
N SER A 121 14.88 -13.33 5.09
CA SER A 121 14.72 -12.01 4.47
C SER A 121 15.94 -11.60 3.65
N LYS A 122 17.17 -11.88 4.11
CA LYS A 122 18.40 -11.66 3.33
C LYS A 122 18.37 -12.40 2.01
N THR A 123 18.06 -13.70 2.04
CA THR A 123 17.98 -14.53 0.83
C THR A 123 17.02 -13.93 -0.20
N ALA A 124 15.84 -13.47 0.25
CA ALA A 124 14.86 -12.85 -0.65
C ALA A 124 15.32 -11.49 -1.19
N LEU A 125 16.01 -10.68 -0.37
CA LEU A 125 16.56 -9.38 -0.76
C LEU A 125 17.76 -9.52 -1.70
N GLU A 126 18.64 -10.47 -1.49
CA GLU A 126 19.76 -10.75 -2.37
C GLU A 126 19.28 -11.11 -3.79
N GLU A 127 18.19 -11.82 -3.92
CA GLU A 127 17.57 -12.11 -5.21
C GLU A 127 17.02 -10.84 -5.89
N LEU A 128 16.42 -9.93 -5.12
CA LEU A 128 15.91 -8.65 -5.65
C LEU A 128 17.04 -7.71 -6.07
N LEU A 129 18.08 -7.61 -5.25
CA LEU A 129 19.21 -6.70 -5.46
C LEU A 129 20.19 -7.17 -6.56
N LYS A 130 20.03 -8.39 -7.11
CA LYS A 130 20.85 -8.86 -8.26
C LYS A 130 20.62 -8.07 -9.53
N ASN A 131 19.40 -7.56 -9.72
CA ASN A 131 19.00 -6.92 -10.98
C ASN A 131 18.99 -5.39 -10.87
N ASP A 132 18.73 -4.86 -9.69
CA ASP A 132 18.60 -3.41 -9.45
C ASP A 132 18.91 -3.10 -7.98
N GLU A 133 19.59 -2.01 -7.71
CA GLU A 133 19.83 -1.49 -6.37
C GLU A 133 18.61 -0.67 -5.89
N ASP A 134 17.43 -1.32 -5.84
CA ASP A 134 16.21 -0.69 -5.33
C ASP A 134 16.42 -0.12 -3.92
N PRO A 135 16.18 1.18 -3.69
CA PRO A 135 16.50 1.85 -2.42
C PRO A 135 15.69 1.30 -1.24
N TYR A 136 14.45 0.82 -1.45
CA TYR A 136 13.67 0.17 -0.40
C TYR A 136 14.29 -1.17 0.01
N CYS A 137 14.77 -1.95 -0.96
CA CYS A 137 15.48 -3.20 -0.69
C CYS A 137 16.80 -2.95 0.03
N CYS A 138 17.56 -1.92 -0.35
CA CYS A 138 18.78 -1.49 0.33
C CYS A 138 18.49 -1.09 1.79
N LEU A 139 17.46 -0.30 2.05
CA LEU A 139 17.09 0.10 3.42
C LEU A 139 16.67 -1.10 4.27
N LEU A 140 15.90 -2.03 3.73
CA LEU A 140 15.49 -3.23 4.46
C LEU A 140 16.69 -4.14 4.74
N MET A 141 17.62 -4.30 3.79
CA MET A 141 18.86 -5.03 4.00
C MET A 141 19.71 -4.38 5.10
N SER A 142 19.86 -3.05 5.06
CA SER A 142 20.55 -2.30 6.11
C SER A 142 19.92 -2.54 7.49
N GLN A 143 18.59 -2.47 7.60
CA GLN A 143 17.86 -2.71 8.85
C GLN A 143 18.12 -4.12 9.41
N ILE A 144 18.10 -5.15 8.56
CA ILE A 144 18.37 -6.54 8.94
C ILE A 144 19.83 -6.69 9.42
N LEU A 145 20.78 -6.09 8.70
CA LEU A 145 22.20 -6.15 9.04
C LEU A 145 22.51 -5.42 10.35
N ILE A 146 21.80 -4.32 10.66
CA ILE A 146 21.88 -3.65 11.97
C ILE A 146 21.44 -4.60 13.09
N THR A 147 20.34 -5.35 12.85
CA THR A 147 19.84 -6.34 13.82
C THR A 147 20.85 -7.47 14.05
N ASP A 148 21.54 -7.90 13.01
CA ASP A 148 22.63 -8.87 13.05
C ASP A 148 23.97 -8.30 13.59
N ASN A 149 24.00 -7.02 13.96
CA ASN A 149 25.20 -6.29 14.38
C ASN A 149 26.33 -6.21 13.33
N LYS A 150 26.01 -6.33 12.05
CA LYS A 150 26.91 -6.19 10.91
C LYS A 150 26.98 -4.74 10.41
N MET A 151 27.47 -3.85 11.27
CA MET A 151 27.39 -2.39 11.07
C MET A 151 28.07 -1.89 9.80
N ASN A 152 29.19 -2.49 9.38
CA ASN A 152 29.91 -2.06 8.17
C ASN A 152 29.13 -2.37 6.89
N GLU A 153 28.55 -3.56 6.81
CA GLU A 153 27.70 -3.96 5.68
C GLU A 153 26.39 -3.14 5.67
N ALA A 154 25.80 -2.91 6.85
CA ALA A 154 24.62 -2.08 7.00
C ALA A 154 24.84 -0.65 6.49
N LYS A 155 26.02 -0.08 6.77
CA LYS A 155 26.41 1.25 6.31
C LYS A 155 26.42 1.32 4.78
N TYR A 156 26.98 0.33 4.11
CA TYR A 156 27.04 0.28 2.66
C TYR A 156 25.64 0.41 2.04
N TYR A 157 24.69 -0.43 2.48
CA TYR A 157 23.31 -0.40 1.97
C TYR A 157 22.57 0.89 2.35
N LEU A 158 22.85 1.47 3.52
CA LEU A 158 22.29 2.75 3.91
C LEU A 158 22.77 3.89 3.00
N GLU A 159 24.05 3.88 2.62
CA GLU A 159 24.65 4.86 1.71
C GLU A 159 24.12 4.70 0.28
N CYS A 160 23.89 3.48 -0.20
CA CYS A 160 23.27 3.23 -1.51
C CYS A 160 21.90 3.90 -1.65
N ALA A 161 21.08 3.88 -0.60
CA ALA A 161 19.74 4.47 -0.63
C ALA A 161 19.74 5.99 -0.36
N ARG A 162 20.84 6.58 0.13
CA ARG A 162 20.86 7.95 0.68
C ARG A 162 20.47 9.03 -0.33
N ASP A 163 21.09 9.00 -1.50
CA ASP A 163 20.95 10.08 -2.47
C ASP A 163 19.55 10.08 -3.09
N GLU A 164 19.01 8.90 -3.36
CA GLU A 164 17.65 8.74 -3.87
C GLU A 164 16.59 9.06 -2.80
N ALA A 165 16.79 8.64 -1.56
CA ALA A 165 15.93 9.02 -0.45
C ALA A 165 15.95 10.54 -0.19
N ALA A 166 17.11 11.20 -0.31
CA ALA A 166 17.21 12.66 -0.17
C ALA A 166 16.51 13.40 -1.31
N ALA A 167 16.61 12.91 -2.55
CA ALA A 167 15.87 13.42 -3.70
C ALA A 167 14.35 13.15 -3.55
N GLY A 168 14.00 12.00 -3.01
CA GLY A 168 12.62 11.55 -2.77
C GLY A 168 11.85 12.36 -1.71
N ARG A 169 12.51 13.26 -0.97
CA ARG A 169 11.83 14.11 0.02
C ARG A 169 10.62 14.86 -0.53
N ALA A 170 10.61 15.18 -1.82
CA ALA A 170 9.50 15.87 -2.47
C ALA A 170 8.59 14.92 -3.28
N ASP A 171 9.13 13.83 -3.81
CA ASP A 171 8.45 12.95 -4.76
C ASP A 171 8.07 11.58 -4.15
N ASP A 172 8.85 11.08 -3.20
CA ASP A 172 8.61 9.82 -2.47
C ASP A 172 8.87 9.99 -0.96
N GLU A 173 7.93 10.62 -0.27
CA GLU A 173 8.00 10.87 1.17
C GLU A 173 8.11 9.57 1.99
N VAL A 174 7.64 8.45 1.46
CA VAL A 174 7.72 7.15 2.15
C VAL A 174 9.15 6.66 2.19
N LEU A 175 9.85 6.71 1.06
CA LEU A 175 11.26 6.35 0.98
C LEU A 175 12.10 7.22 1.91
N TYR A 176 11.87 8.53 1.89
CA TYR A 176 12.58 9.46 2.76
C TYR A 176 12.34 9.17 4.24
N CYS A 177 11.09 8.96 4.66
CA CYS A 177 10.76 8.59 6.04
C CYS A 177 11.38 7.26 6.46
N TYR A 178 11.43 6.27 5.56
CA TYR A 178 12.04 4.98 5.84
C TYR A 178 13.57 5.10 5.98
N TYR A 179 14.22 5.88 5.11
CA TYR A 179 15.64 6.19 5.25
C TYR A 179 15.96 6.85 6.59
N LEU A 180 15.18 7.86 6.98
CA LEU A 180 15.33 8.55 8.26
C LEU A 180 15.22 7.55 9.44
N TYR A 181 14.23 6.68 9.42
CA TYR A 181 14.05 5.66 10.45
C TYR A 181 15.26 4.71 10.53
N VAL A 182 15.70 4.12 9.41
CA VAL A 182 16.84 3.20 9.39
C VAL A 182 18.12 3.91 9.81
N SER A 183 18.33 5.17 9.43
CA SER A 183 19.48 5.96 9.83
C SER A 183 19.57 6.16 11.35
N THR A 184 18.44 6.25 12.06
CA THR A 184 18.42 6.32 13.53
C THR A 184 18.78 4.99 14.19
N LEU A 185 18.39 3.87 13.58
CA LEU A 185 18.79 2.54 14.06
C LEU A 185 20.31 2.34 13.95
N TYR A 186 20.92 2.89 12.88
CA TYR A 186 22.35 2.85 12.67
C TYR A 186 23.09 3.77 13.64
N ASN A 187 22.68 5.03 13.74
CA ASN A 187 23.39 6.06 14.50
C ASN A 187 23.25 5.92 16.02
N ARG A 188 22.12 5.35 16.49
CA ARG A 188 21.80 5.12 17.92
C ARG A 188 21.89 6.37 18.81
N ASP A 189 21.87 7.58 18.23
CA ASP A 189 21.81 8.83 18.95
C ASP A 189 20.35 9.16 19.33
N ARG A 190 20.10 9.37 20.62
CA ARG A 190 18.76 9.62 21.14
C ARG A 190 18.19 10.97 20.68
N THR A 191 19.00 11.99 20.63
CA THR A 191 18.55 13.35 20.22
C THR A 191 18.18 13.31 18.75
N TYR A 192 19.08 12.76 17.91
CA TYR A 192 18.83 12.56 16.50
C TYR A 192 17.55 11.73 16.24
N ALA A 193 17.34 10.67 17.00
CA ALA A 193 16.13 9.84 16.88
C ALA A 193 14.85 10.62 17.21
N LEU A 194 14.86 11.48 18.24
CA LEU A 194 13.68 12.29 18.61
C LEU A 194 13.37 13.36 17.55
N GLU A 195 14.38 14.08 17.06
CA GLU A 195 14.23 15.07 15.99
C GLU A 195 13.72 14.44 14.70
N THR A 196 14.27 13.28 14.37
CA THR A 196 13.87 12.51 13.18
C THR A 196 12.44 11.98 13.30
N ALA A 197 12.04 11.46 14.47
CA ALA A 197 10.67 11.02 14.71
C ALA A 197 9.67 12.18 14.57
N GLN A 198 10.04 13.38 15.04
CA GLN A 198 9.19 14.58 14.85
C GLN A 198 9.08 14.94 13.37
N THR A 199 10.18 14.87 12.61
CA THR A 199 10.17 15.13 11.16
C THR A 199 9.25 14.17 10.43
N VAL A 200 9.34 12.87 10.73
CA VAL A 200 8.46 11.84 10.13
C VAL A 200 6.99 12.06 10.50
N LYS A 201 6.73 12.48 11.75
CA LYS A 201 5.38 12.82 12.21
C LYS A 201 4.83 14.04 11.48
N ASP A 202 5.61 15.08 11.30
CA ASP A 202 5.21 16.30 10.58
C ASP A 202 4.88 16.00 9.11
N ILE A 203 5.67 15.14 8.46
CA ILE A 203 5.39 14.68 7.09
C ILE A 203 4.06 13.92 7.04
N TYR A 204 3.82 13.01 7.98
CA TYR A 204 2.57 12.24 8.04
C TYR A 204 1.33 13.12 8.29
N GLU A 205 1.45 14.12 9.15
CA GLU A 205 0.32 14.98 9.54
C GLU A 205 0.02 16.07 8.50
N ASN A 206 1.04 16.61 7.84
CA ASN A 206 0.93 17.75 6.93
C ASN A 206 1.05 17.38 5.43
N GLY A 207 1.51 16.18 5.12
CA GLY A 207 1.76 15.71 3.76
C GLY A 207 1.02 14.41 3.45
N SER A 208 1.80 13.40 3.12
CA SER A 208 1.30 12.08 2.76
C SER A 208 0.85 11.29 3.98
N SER A 209 -0.44 11.16 4.18
CA SER A 209 -0.99 10.24 5.19
C SER A 209 -0.87 8.77 4.76
N ASP A 210 0.26 8.37 4.18
CA ASP A 210 0.49 7.00 3.73
C ASP A 210 0.59 6.03 4.92
N TRP A 211 0.00 4.84 4.77
CA TRP A 211 -0.03 3.82 5.81
C TRP A 211 1.37 3.28 6.17
N ARG A 212 2.33 3.34 5.23
CA ARG A 212 3.72 2.90 5.45
C ARG A 212 4.45 3.84 6.40
N ILE A 213 4.21 5.16 6.27
CA ILE A 213 4.72 6.16 7.22
C ILE A 213 4.07 5.95 8.59
N LEU A 214 2.75 5.72 8.65
CA LEU A 214 2.11 5.37 9.91
C LEU A 214 2.74 4.14 10.55
N TRP A 215 3.01 3.08 9.76
CA TRP A 215 3.62 1.86 10.27
C TRP A 215 4.99 2.13 10.92
N ILE A 216 5.82 2.98 10.33
CA ILE A 216 7.07 3.46 10.95
C ILE A 216 6.78 4.16 12.28
N LEU A 217 5.84 5.11 12.31
CA LEU A 217 5.50 5.88 13.49
C LEU A 217 4.94 5.04 14.65
N LEU A 218 4.25 3.93 14.37
CA LEU A 218 3.76 3.02 15.41
C LEU A 218 4.87 2.51 16.35
N TYR A 219 6.11 2.49 15.88
CA TYR A 219 7.28 2.05 16.65
C TYR A 219 8.26 3.15 16.96
N PHE A 220 8.30 4.19 16.13
CA PHE A 220 9.30 5.24 16.17
C PHE A 220 8.87 6.43 17.04
N ASP A 221 7.60 6.84 16.96
CA ASP A 221 7.07 7.90 17.81
C ASP A 221 6.89 7.42 19.26
N VAL A 222 7.45 8.16 20.22
CA VAL A 222 7.46 7.78 21.65
C VAL A 222 6.06 7.73 22.25
N GLU A 223 5.17 8.66 21.87
CA GLU A 223 3.79 8.70 22.34
C GLU A 223 3.00 7.52 21.74
N MET A 224 3.08 7.37 20.43
CA MET A 224 2.38 6.31 19.70
C MET A 224 2.86 4.92 20.14
N SER A 225 4.16 4.73 20.35
CA SER A 225 4.73 3.44 20.75
C SER A 225 4.19 2.94 22.11
N LYS A 226 3.83 3.84 23.00
CA LYS A 226 3.32 3.52 24.36
C LYS A 226 1.80 3.49 24.47
N ASN A 227 1.09 4.17 23.57
CA ASN A 227 -0.37 4.33 23.65
C ASN A 227 -1.10 3.43 22.66
N LYS A 228 -1.51 2.24 23.12
CA LYS A 228 -2.22 1.25 22.30
C LYS A 228 -3.56 1.74 21.75
N SER A 229 -4.28 2.55 22.55
CA SER A 229 -5.54 3.15 22.09
C SER A 229 -5.31 4.10 20.92
N LEU A 230 -4.26 4.92 21.00
CA LEU A 230 -3.88 5.84 19.92
C LEU A 230 -3.43 5.07 18.67
N LYS A 231 -2.61 4.02 18.82
CA LYS A 231 -2.23 3.13 17.71
C LYS A 231 -3.46 2.58 17.00
N LEU A 232 -4.38 1.99 17.75
CA LEU A 232 -5.59 1.40 17.19
C LEU A 232 -6.45 2.43 16.47
N LEU A 233 -6.58 3.64 17.04
CA LEU A 233 -7.30 4.74 16.41
C LEU A 233 -6.68 5.14 15.06
N ARG A 234 -5.36 5.31 14.99
CA ARG A 234 -4.65 5.66 13.75
C ARG A 234 -4.75 4.58 12.68
N ILE A 235 -4.70 3.32 13.07
CA ILE A 235 -4.93 2.18 12.15
C ILE A 235 -6.37 2.21 11.61
N LYS A 236 -7.35 2.48 12.47
CA LYS A 236 -8.76 2.62 12.07
C LYS A 236 -8.98 3.79 11.11
N GLU A 237 -8.30 4.91 11.31
CA GLU A 237 -8.34 6.04 10.37
C GLU A 237 -7.83 5.64 8.97
N GLN A 238 -6.76 4.85 8.88
CA GLN A 238 -6.27 4.31 7.60
C GLN A 238 -7.29 3.37 6.95
N PHE A 239 -7.91 2.51 7.73
CA PHE A 239 -8.98 1.65 7.24
C PHE A 239 -10.15 2.46 6.67
N ASN A 240 -10.58 3.53 7.35
CA ASN A 240 -11.67 4.40 6.89
C ASN A 240 -11.32 5.16 5.60
N ARG A 241 -10.03 5.39 5.35
CA ARG A 241 -9.51 5.94 4.09
C ARG A 241 -9.42 4.89 2.96
N GLY A 242 -9.82 3.65 3.21
CA GLY A 242 -9.83 2.57 2.23
C GLY A 242 -8.63 1.62 2.27
N MET A 243 -7.66 1.85 3.16
CA MET A 243 -6.47 1.00 3.25
C MET A 243 -6.79 -0.36 3.88
N ARG A 244 -6.32 -1.43 3.25
CA ARG A 244 -6.54 -2.83 3.66
C ARG A 244 -5.21 -3.58 3.75
N SER A 245 -4.26 -3.03 4.53
CA SER A 245 -2.94 -3.63 4.71
C SER A 245 -2.98 -4.79 5.71
N PRO A 246 -2.51 -6.00 5.34
CA PRO A 246 -2.38 -7.13 6.28
C PRO A 246 -1.50 -6.80 7.48
N VAL A 247 -0.48 -5.97 7.30
CA VAL A 247 0.43 -5.53 8.38
C VAL A 247 -0.31 -4.70 9.42
N LEU A 248 -1.16 -3.76 8.97
CA LEU A 248 -1.96 -2.96 9.90
C LEU A 248 -3.04 -3.79 10.61
N PHE A 249 -3.62 -4.79 9.93
CA PHE A 249 -4.55 -5.73 10.59
C PHE A 249 -3.84 -6.60 11.63
N LEU A 250 -2.61 -7.06 11.33
CA LEU A 250 -1.78 -7.77 12.31
C LEU A 250 -1.55 -6.91 13.56
N GLU A 251 -1.12 -5.66 13.39
CA GLU A 251 -0.89 -4.75 14.52
C GLU A 251 -2.17 -4.52 15.34
N ALA A 252 -3.30 -4.31 14.67
CA ALA A 252 -4.59 -4.16 15.37
C ALA A 252 -4.98 -5.43 16.14
N CYS A 253 -4.77 -6.62 15.57
CA CYS A 253 -5.01 -7.89 16.26
C CYS A 253 -4.13 -8.05 17.50
N LEU A 254 -2.83 -7.77 17.39
CA LEU A 254 -1.90 -7.85 18.52
C LEU A 254 -2.30 -6.90 19.65
N ILE A 255 -2.71 -5.66 19.30
CA ILE A 255 -3.21 -4.69 20.28
C ILE A 255 -4.48 -5.19 20.97
N LEU A 256 -5.45 -5.72 20.23
CA LEU A 256 -6.70 -6.22 20.77
C LEU A 256 -6.51 -7.50 21.61
N ASN A 257 -5.56 -8.35 21.23
CA ASN A 257 -5.22 -9.55 22.00
C ASN A 257 -4.62 -9.18 23.36
N GLU A 258 -3.78 -8.15 23.41
CA GLU A 258 -3.21 -7.66 24.68
C GLU A 258 -4.20 -6.83 25.50
N GLN A 259 -5.10 -6.09 24.87
CA GLN A 259 -6.09 -5.21 25.51
C GLN A 259 -7.50 -5.37 24.89
N PRO A 260 -8.20 -6.49 25.17
CA PRO A 260 -9.53 -6.76 24.60
C PRO A 260 -10.59 -5.69 24.92
N LEU A 261 -10.42 -4.98 26.03
CA LEU A 261 -11.34 -3.89 26.44
C LEU A 261 -11.34 -2.67 25.49
N LEU A 262 -10.39 -2.59 24.56
CA LEU A 262 -10.41 -1.57 23.51
C LEU A 262 -11.47 -1.87 22.45
N LEU A 263 -11.93 -3.11 22.36
CA LEU A 263 -13.03 -3.52 21.51
C LEU A 263 -14.37 -3.13 22.14
N ARG A 264 -14.85 -1.93 21.87
CA ARG A 264 -16.09 -1.40 22.47
C ARG A 264 -17.31 -1.58 21.58
N VAL A 265 -17.14 -1.51 20.27
CA VAL A 265 -18.21 -1.56 19.26
C VAL A 265 -17.70 -2.38 18.08
N LEU A 266 -18.59 -3.20 17.51
CA LEU A 266 -18.29 -3.97 16.29
C LEU A 266 -18.77 -3.18 15.06
N ASN A 267 -17.87 -2.36 14.51
CA ASN A 267 -18.05 -1.73 13.22
C ASN A 267 -17.30 -2.51 12.14
N ASP A 268 -17.33 -2.01 10.93
CA ASP A 268 -16.68 -2.63 9.77
C ASP A 268 -15.18 -2.90 9.98
N PHE A 269 -14.48 -1.96 10.60
CA PHE A 269 -13.07 -2.12 10.93
C PHE A 269 -12.84 -3.28 11.90
N GLU A 270 -13.53 -3.29 13.01
CA GLU A 270 -13.38 -4.32 14.06
C GLU A 270 -13.73 -5.71 13.52
N ILE A 271 -14.79 -5.81 12.70
CA ILE A 271 -15.17 -7.07 12.05
C ILE A 271 -14.04 -7.57 11.14
N HIS A 272 -13.46 -6.70 10.30
CA HIS A 272 -12.34 -7.09 9.42
C HIS A 272 -11.11 -7.52 10.20
N VAL A 273 -10.76 -6.81 11.28
CA VAL A 273 -9.63 -7.16 12.15
C VAL A 273 -9.86 -8.51 12.82
N LEU A 274 -11.06 -8.76 13.38
CA LEU A 274 -11.39 -10.03 14.03
C LEU A 274 -11.39 -11.20 13.03
N LEU A 275 -11.99 -11.03 11.86
CA LEU A 275 -11.95 -12.05 10.80
C LEU A 275 -10.52 -12.36 10.36
N TYR A 276 -9.68 -11.33 10.21
CA TYR A 276 -8.25 -11.52 9.92
C TYR A 276 -7.55 -12.28 11.04
N GLY A 277 -7.77 -11.89 12.29
CA GLY A 277 -7.18 -12.53 13.47
C GLY A 277 -7.58 -13.99 13.62
N CYS A 278 -8.86 -14.32 13.38
CA CYS A 278 -9.33 -15.71 13.40
C CYS A 278 -8.70 -16.52 12.25
N LYS A 279 -8.64 -15.96 11.04
CA LYS A 279 -8.04 -16.62 9.88
C LYS A 279 -6.56 -16.95 10.08
N GLU A 280 -5.82 -16.02 10.68
CA GLU A 280 -4.39 -16.17 10.92
C GLU A 280 -4.09 -16.88 12.25
N GLY A 281 -5.10 -17.26 13.05
CA GLY A 281 -4.92 -17.92 14.36
C GLY A 281 -4.22 -17.03 15.38
N ILE A 282 -4.51 -15.73 15.38
CA ILE A 282 -3.93 -14.73 16.29
C ILE A 282 -4.84 -14.52 17.50
N LEU A 283 -6.14 -14.56 17.27
CA LEU A 283 -7.17 -14.39 18.30
C LEU A 283 -7.67 -15.75 18.72
N GLU A 284 -7.65 -16.01 20.02
CA GLU A 284 -8.20 -17.19 20.67
C GLU A 284 -9.69 -16.98 21.03
#